data_2a19fc93aab40a7d2595ddcfac1cd301
#
_entry.id   2a19fc93aab40a7d2595ddcfac1cd301
#
_cell.length_a   1.000
_cell.length_b   1.000
_cell.length_c   1.000
_cell.angle_alpha   90.00
_cell.angle_beta   90.00
_cell.angle_gamma   90.00
#
_symmetry.space_group_name_H-M   'P 1'
#
loop_
_entity.id
_entity.type
_entity.pdbx_description
1 polymer ?
#
loop_
_entity_poly.entity_id
_entity_poly.type
_entity_poly.pdbx_seq_one_letter_code
_entity_poly.pdbx_strand_id
1 'polypeptide(L)'
;MAAPTLAERIDALAEVSVGIADRAGALFEVAAQAEGLEPELAHAAQAGRRATAELCQAFWEHAAADGLLADQADPARLALLTDTLSCADTVVHLRRAHGWSAPAHRALIVDTLAALTRLAP
;
A
#
# COMPACT_ATOMS: atom_id res chain seq x y z
N MET A 1 -0.30 17.04 22.60
CA MET A 1 0.07 15.75 21.97
C MET A 1 0.99 16.02 20.79
N ALA A 2 2.11 15.31 20.70
CA ALA A 2 3.03 15.51 19.61
C ALA A 2 2.45 14.93 18.30
N ALA A 3 2.77 15.55 17.17
CA ALA A 3 2.40 15.03 15.87
C ALA A 3 3.09 13.68 15.61
N PRO A 4 2.45 12.74 14.90
CA PRO A 4 3.07 11.46 14.59
C PRO A 4 4.36 11.62 13.78
N THR A 5 5.34 10.79 14.08
CA THR A 5 6.57 10.69 13.29
C THR A 5 6.29 9.98 11.98
N LEU A 6 7.22 10.02 11.04
CA LEU A 6 7.10 9.27 9.78
C LEU A 6 7.01 7.76 10.05
N ALA A 7 7.82 7.24 10.98
CA ALA A 7 7.77 5.82 11.34
C ALA A 7 6.38 5.42 11.87
N GLU A 8 5.79 6.24 12.71
CA GLU A 8 4.45 6.00 13.23
C GLU A 8 3.39 6.05 12.13
N ARG A 9 3.53 6.97 11.18
CA ARG A 9 2.61 7.06 10.02
C ARG A 9 2.73 5.84 9.11
N ILE A 10 3.95 5.35 8.87
CA ILE A 10 4.19 4.14 8.09
C ILE A 10 3.59 2.92 8.79
N ASP A 11 3.76 2.80 10.09
CA ASP A 11 3.16 1.72 10.88
C ASP A 11 1.63 1.73 10.76
N ALA A 12 1.02 2.90 10.88
CA ALA A 12 -0.43 3.05 10.75
C ALA A 12 -0.92 2.69 9.34
N LEU A 13 -0.19 3.12 8.32
CA LEU A 13 -0.51 2.79 6.93
C LEU A 13 -0.46 1.28 6.70
N ALA A 14 0.60 0.62 7.17
CA ALA A 14 0.75 -0.82 7.03
C ALA A 14 -0.35 -1.58 7.77
N GLU A 15 -0.71 -1.14 8.96
CA GLU A 15 -1.79 -1.74 9.76
C GLU A 15 -3.13 -1.66 9.02
N VAL A 16 -3.46 -0.50 8.47
CA VAL A 16 -4.70 -0.31 7.70
C VAL A 16 -4.69 -1.17 6.45
N SER A 17 -3.60 -1.16 5.69
CA SER A 17 -3.47 -1.90 4.42
C SER A 17 -3.63 -3.41 4.63
N VAL A 18 -2.94 -3.95 5.63
CA VAL A 18 -2.99 -5.38 5.93
C VAL A 18 -4.33 -5.76 6.56
N GLY A 19 -4.92 -4.87 7.36
CA GLY A 19 -6.26 -5.08 7.91
C GLY A 19 -7.32 -5.20 6.82
N ILE A 20 -7.26 -4.36 5.79
CA ILE A 20 -8.15 -4.46 4.63
C ILE A 20 -7.92 -5.79 3.90
N ALA A 21 -6.66 -6.17 3.69
CA ALA A 21 -6.31 -7.42 3.04
C ALA A 21 -6.86 -8.65 3.80
N ASP A 22 -6.80 -8.63 5.11
CA ASP A 22 -7.35 -9.72 5.94
C ASP A 22 -8.86 -9.83 5.84
N ARG A 23 -9.55 -8.70 5.80
CA ARG A 23 -11.02 -8.68 5.73
C ARG A 23 -11.53 -8.98 4.33
N ALA A 24 -10.82 -8.58 3.28
CA ALA A 24 -11.28 -8.62 1.90
C ALA A 24 -10.44 -9.50 0.97
N GLY A 25 -9.43 -10.21 1.48
CA GLY A 25 -8.51 -11.00 0.65
C GLY A 25 -9.21 -12.03 -0.23
N ALA A 26 -10.17 -12.77 0.32
CA ALA A 26 -10.94 -13.75 -0.45
C ALA A 26 -11.76 -13.08 -1.56
N LEU A 27 -12.31 -11.90 -1.28
CA LEU A 27 -13.05 -11.12 -2.28
C LEU A 27 -12.11 -10.63 -3.39
N PHE A 28 -10.89 -10.22 -3.06
CA PHE A 28 -9.89 -9.84 -4.05
C PHE A 28 -9.55 -10.99 -4.99
N GLU A 29 -9.42 -12.22 -4.48
CA GLU A 29 -9.17 -13.40 -5.30
C GLU A 29 -10.33 -13.66 -6.28
N VAL A 30 -11.56 -13.62 -5.80
CA VAL A 30 -12.74 -13.82 -6.64
C VAL A 30 -12.82 -12.73 -7.71
N ALA A 31 -12.60 -11.48 -7.34
CA ALA A 31 -12.62 -10.35 -8.27
C ALA A 31 -11.53 -10.49 -9.34
N ALA A 32 -10.33 -10.92 -8.96
CA ALA A 32 -9.23 -11.13 -9.90
C ALA A 32 -9.56 -12.21 -10.94
N GLN A 33 -10.21 -13.29 -10.51
CA GLN A 33 -10.62 -14.38 -11.42
C GLN A 33 -11.74 -13.94 -12.36
N ALA A 34 -12.68 -13.14 -11.89
CA ALA A 34 -13.85 -12.72 -12.65
C ALA A 34 -13.59 -11.50 -13.54
N GLU A 35 -12.56 -10.73 -13.26
CA GLU A 35 -12.25 -9.45 -13.92
C GLU A 35 -12.14 -9.59 -15.44
N GLY A 36 -11.54 -10.68 -15.93
CA GLY A 36 -11.37 -10.92 -17.35
C GLY A 36 -12.65 -11.38 -18.06
N LEU A 37 -13.70 -11.74 -17.31
CA LEU A 37 -14.94 -12.30 -17.84
C LEU A 37 -16.11 -11.30 -17.80
N GLU A 38 -16.04 -10.32 -16.89
CA GLU A 38 -17.14 -9.37 -16.63
C GLU A 38 -16.64 -7.93 -16.75
N PRO A 39 -17.05 -7.18 -17.79
CA PRO A 39 -16.59 -5.80 -17.99
C PRO A 39 -16.90 -4.87 -16.81
N GLU A 40 -18.03 -5.05 -16.14
CA GLU A 40 -18.40 -4.22 -14.98
C GLU A 40 -17.47 -4.48 -13.80
N LEU A 41 -17.06 -5.73 -13.58
CA LEU A 41 -16.11 -6.09 -12.54
C LEU A 41 -14.71 -5.55 -12.86
N ALA A 42 -14.31 -5.60 -14.12
CA ALA A 42 -13.04 -5.01 -14.55
C ALA A 42 -13.01 -3.51 -14.31
N HIS A 43 -14.12 -2.83 -14.61
CA HIS A 43 -14.24 -1.39 -14.39
C HIS A 43 -14.19 -1.03 -12.91
N ALA A 44 -14.88 -1.78 -12.05
CA ALA A 44 -14.88 -1.59 -10.61
C ALA A 44 -13.47 -1.85 -10.01
N ALA A 45 -12.79 -2.89 -10.49
CA ALA A 45 -11.44 -3.21 -10.05
C ALA A 45 -10.45 -2.09 -10.39
N GLN A 46 -10.57 -1.52 -11.59
CA GLN A 46 -9.75 -0.38 -12.00
C GLN A 46 -10.02 0.87 -11.18
N ALA A 47 -11.28 1.14 -10.85
CA ALA A 47 -11.63 2.25 -9.98
C ALA A 47 -11.03 2.06 -8.58
N GLY A 48 -11.05 0.84 -8.06
CA GLY A 48 -10.41 0.50 -6.77
C GLY A 48 -8.90 0.70 -6.80
N ARG A 49 -8.24 0.29 -7.87
CA ARG A 49 -6.80 0.50 -8.05
C ARG A 49 -6.44 1.98 -8.07
N ARG A 50 -7.22 2.80 -8.77
CA ARG A 50 -7.02 4.25 -8.80
C ARG A 50 -7.20 4.87 -7.43
N ALA A 51 -8.24 4.47 -6.69
CA ALA A 51 -8.49 4.97 -5.35
C ALA A 51 -7.33 4.66 -4.41
N THR A 52 -6.78 3.45 -4.47
CA THR A 52 -5.62 3.06 -3.67
C THR A 52 -4.39 3.89 -4.04
N ALA A 53 -4.13 4.09 -5.33
CA ALA A 53 -3.02 4.91 -5.79
C ALA A 53 -3.15 6.36 -5.30
N GLU A 54 -4.35 6.92 -5.35
CA GLU A 54 -4.62 8.29 -4.88
C GLU A 54 -4.40 8.41 -3.37
N LEU A 55 -4.81 7.41 -2.59
CA LEU A 55 -4.57 7.40 -1.14
C LEU A 55 -3.08 7.34 -0.81
N CYS A 56 -2.32 6.52 -1.53
CA CYS A 56 -0.88 6.45 -1.36
C CYS A 56 -0.21 7.78 -1.71
N GLN A 57 -0.65 8.42 -2.78
CA GLN A 57 -0.13 9.72 -3.19
C GLN A 57 -0.41 10.78 -2.12
N ALA A 58 -1.64 10.84 -1.62
CA ALA A 58 -2.03 11.79 -0.56
C ALA A 58 -1.19 11.56 0.72
N PHE A 59 -0.96 10.32 1.10
CA PHE A 59 -0.14 9.99 2.28
C PHE A 59 1.25 10.63 2.17
N TRP A 60 1.94 10.42 1.05
CA TRP A 60 3.30 10.93 0.88
C TRP A 60 3.36 12.43 0.64
N GLU A 61 2.37 13.00 -0.02
CA GLU A 61 2.26 14.46 -0.18
C GLU A 61 2.07 15.14 1.18
N HIS A 62 1.24 14.57 2.05
CA HIS A 62 1.04 15.07 3.41
C HIS A 62 2.33 14.95 4.24
N ALA A 63 3.04 13.83 4.14
CA ALA A 63 4.32 13.66 4.83
C ALA A 63 5.34 14.71 4.37
N ALA A 64 5.40 14.99 3.09
CA ALA A 64 6.29 16.02 2.54
C ALA A 64 5.89 17.42 3.02
N ALA A 65 4.59 17.73 2.99
CA ALA A 65 4.08 19.02 3.46
C ALA A 65 4.35 19.26 4.95
N ASP A 66 4.35 18.20 5.74
CA ASP A 66 4.63 18.26 7.17
C ASP A 66 6.14 18.24 7.50
N GLY A 67 7.00 18.25 6.48
CA GLY A 67 8.45 18.30 6.65
C GLY A 67 9.07 16.99 7.11
N LEU A 68 8.39 15.86 6.92
CA LEU A 68 8.87 14.56 7.39
C LEU A 68 9.80 13.85 6.41
N LEU A 69 9.92 14.34 5.18
CA LEU A 69 10.76 13.75 4.16
C LEU A 69 12.03 14.57 3.94
N ALA A 70 13.12 13.90 3.57
CA ALA A 70 14.32 14.57 3.11
C ALA A 70 14.02 15.34 1.80
N ASP A 71 14.74 16.45 1.55
CA ASP A 71 14.48 17.33 0.42
C ASP A 71 14.52 16.62 -0.93
N GLN A 72 15.41 15.63 -1.08
CA GLN A 72 15.56 14.87 -2.32
C GLN A 72 14.63 13.66 -2.43
N ALA A 73 13.82 13.38 -1.41
CA ALA A 73 12.84 12.32 -1.49
C ALA A 73 11.72 12.69 -2.46
N ASP A 74 11.31 11.75 -3.30
CA ASP A 74 10.26 11.95 -4.29
C ASP A 74 8.95 11.32 -3.79
N PRO A 75 7.97 12.15 -3.37
CA PRO A 75 6.69 11.62 -2.88
C PRO A 75 5.96 10.76 -3.92
N ALA A 76 6.04 11.10 -5.19
CA ALA A 76 5.36 10.35 -6.24
C ALA A 76 5.96 8.94 -6.40
N ARG A 77 7.28 8.83 -6.29
CA ARG A 77 7.97 7.54 -6.33
C ARG A 77 7.62 6.68 -5.11
N LEU A 78 7.63 7.29 -3.94
CA LEU A 78 7.26 6.60 -2.70
C LEU A 78 5.81 6.13 -2.74
N ALA A 79 4.92 6.94 -3.30
CA ALA A 79 3.51 6.57 -3.46
C ALA A 79 3.35 5.36 -4.39
N LEU A 80 4.06 5.33 -5.51
CA LEU A 80 4.02 4.20 -6.44
C LEU A 80 4.53 2.91 -5.79
N LEU A 81 5.62 2.99 -5.04
CA LEU A 81 6.17 1.84 -4.33
C LEU A 81 5.22 1.34 -3.24
N THR A 82 4.60 2.26 -2.50
CA THR A 82 3.63 1.91 -1.45
C THR A 82 2.41 1.21 -2.06
N ASP A 83 1.88 1.75 -3.16
CA ASP A 83 0.78 1.13 -3.89
C ASP A 83 1.16 -0.28 -4.35
N THR A 84 2.33 -0.44 -4.94
CA THR A 84 2.82 -1.74 -5.40
C THR A 84 2.92 -2.76 -4.27
N LEU A 85 3.37 -2.34 -3.09
CA LEU A 85 3.51 -3.22 -1.93
C LEU A 85 2.19 -3.61 -1.28
N SER A 86 1.14 -2.81 -1.46
CA SER A 86 -0.11 -2.94 -0.70
C SER A 86 -1.35 -3.19 -1.56
N CYS A 87 -1.27 -3.13 -2.87
CA CYS A 87 -2.44 -3.29 -3.75
C CYS A 87 -3.00 -4.71 -3.71
N ALA A 88 -4.25 -4.86 -4.16
CA ALA A 88 -4.95 -6.13 -4.16
C ALA A 88 -4.18 -7.23 -4.91
N ASP A 89 -3.56 -6.89 -6.02
CA ASP A 89 -2.77 -7.84 -6.82
C ASP A 89 -1.59 -8.40 -6.01
N THR A 90 -0.90 -7.55 -5.27
CA THR A 90 0.21 -7.96 -4.39
C THR A 90 -0.30 -8.84 -3.25
N VAL A 91 -1.43 -8.49 -2.63
CA VAL A 91 -2.03 -9.30 -1.56
C VAL A 91 -2.31 -10.71 -2.06
N VAL A 92 -2.98 -10.84 -3.21
CA VAL A 92 -3.30 -12.15 -3.80
C VAL A 92 -2.02 -12.92 -4.09
N HIS A 93 -1.04 -12.27 -4.70
CA HIS A 93 0.24 -12.91 -5.04
C HIS A 93 0.97 -13.43 -3.80
N LEU A 94 1.14 -12.60 -2.77
CA LEU A 94 1.84 -12.99 -1.56
C LEU A 94 1.13 -14.13 -0.82
N ARG A 95 -0.18 -14.04 -0.68
CA ARG A 95 -0.94 -15.02 0.07
C ARG A 95 -1.11 -16.34 -0.69
N ARG A 96 -1.42 -16.26 -1.96
CA ARG A 96 -1.71 -17.46 -2.77
C ARG A 96 -0.46 -18.15 -3.29
N ALA A 97 0.49 -17.40 -3.88
CA ALA A 97 1.69 -17.97 -4.46
C ALA A 97 2.77 -18.29 -3.42
N HIS A 98 2.84 -17.50 -2.36
CA HIS A 98 3.92 -17.61 -1.36
C HIS A 98 3.45 -17.99 0.04
N GLY A 99 2.16 -18.09 0.28
CA GLY A 99 1.61 -18.45 1.59
C GLY A 99 1.94 -17.48 2.72
N TRP A 100 2.12 -16.20 2.41
CA TRP A 100 2.49 -15.22 3.41
C TRP A 100 1.35 -14.92 4.38
N SER A 101 1.72 -14.74 5.66
CA SER A 101 0.80 -14.28 6.69
C SER A 101 0.63 -12.75 6.67
N ALA A 102 -0.39 -12.25 7.36
CA ALA A 102 -0.58 -10.81 7.53
C ALA A 102 0.63 -10.13 8.19
N PRO A 103 1.20 -10.68 9.29
CA PRO A 103 2.41 -10.10 9.87
C PRO A 103 3.61 -10.04 8.92
N ALA A 104 3.80 -11.04 8.06
CA ALA A 104 4.87 -11.03 7.06
C ALA A 104 4.66 -9.92 6.03
N HIS A 105 3.44 -9.73 5.55
CA HIS A 105 3.10 -8.67 4.61
C HIS A 105 3.29 -7.28 5.26
N ARG A 106 2.84 -7.13 6.50
CA ARG A 106 3.03 -5.89 7.26
C ARG A 106 4.52 -5.54 7.39
N ALA A 107 5.34 -6.51 7.74
CA ALA A 107 6.79 -6.32 7.87
C ALA A 107 7.41 -5.91 6.52
N LEU A 108 6.99 -6.49 5.40
CA LEU A 108 7.46 -6.10 4.08
C LEU A 108 7.21 -4.61 3.82
N ILE A 109 6.00 -4.15 4.08
CA ILE A 109 5.63 -2.74 3.87
C ILE A 109 6.48 -1.84 4.77
N VAL A 110 6.49 -2.10 6.07
CA VAL A 110 7.20 -1.27 7.05
C VAL A 110 8.69 -1.23 6.78
N ASP A 111 9.32 -2.38 6.61
CA ASP A 111 10.77 -2.48 6.45
C ASP A 111 11.23 -1.86 5.14
N THR A 112 10.47 -2.08 4.06
CA THR A 112 10.82 -1.51 2.75
C THR A 112 10.70 0.01 2.77
N LEU A 113 9.59 0.56 3.26
CA LEU A 113 9.39 2.00 3.30
C LEU A 113 10.36 2.68 4.28
N ALA A 114 10.64 2.06 5.42
CA ALA A 114 11.63 2.58 6.35
C ALA A 114 13.03 2.62 5.72
N ALA A 115 13.41 1.56 5.02
CA ALA A 115 14.71 1.52 4.33
C ALA A 115 14.81 2.59 3.25
N LEU A 116 13.78 2.75 2.42
CA LEU A 116 13.75 3.74 1.34
C LEU A 116 13.85 5.16 1.88
N THR A 117 13.16 5.46 2.97
CA THR A 117 13.19 6.81 3.56
C THR A 117 14.49 7.10 4.30
N ARG A 118 15.19 6.08 4.81
CA ARG A 118 16.51 6.25 5.44
C ARG A 118 17.65 6.39 4.42
N LEU A 119 17.50 5.81 3.23
CA LEU A 119 18.51 5.88 2.18
C LEU A 119 18.53 7.22 1.45
N ALA A 120 17.52 8.07 1.65
CA ALA A 120 17.53 9.43 1.15
C ALA A 120 18.60 10.21 1.93
N PRO A 121 19.69 10.67 1.28
CA PRO A 121 20.76 11.38 1.96
C PRO A 121 20.32 12.73 2.52
#